data_f867e9673c9acd2a8e52e28e4715b97d
#
_entry.id   f867e9673c9acd2a8e52e28e4715b97d
#
_cell.length_a   1.000
_cell.length_b   1.000
_cell.length_c   1.000
_cell.angle_alpha   90.00
_cell.angle_beta   90.00
_cell.angle_gamma   90.00
#
_symmetry.space_group_name_H-M   'P 1'
#
loop_
_entity.id
_entity.type
_entity.pdbx_description
1 polymer ?
#
loop_
_entity_poly.entity_id
_entity_poly.type
_entity_poly.pdbx_seq_one_letter_code
_entity_poly.pdbx_strand_id
1 'polypeptide(L)'
;MPKTAPSPLSESAGEVFAQLAWLVRATRPQLAAACALSKPTVSVAMSELEAAGLVERDGTAHGLTGRSAAVYRLAREAGYVLAVDRGSTQVSFRTIALDGSLLDEDQTSQPDRAWSMIGGALERRTGDGPLRTAVVAVSDVVLPDQAADPTTAERVAQAVTSLRLPQAVPVAVENNVNCAAIAELHDGGDEHRDTFVYLQVGVGIGAGIVIGRRLLRGRNGAAGEVARLAYPWTDGREPGREALEARLGSPGLMRLVGSVWRNGDGPLPQDPEEVFALAGRGHERAGALVAEHAGEVGKLAASLVSVLDPGLVILGGGVGRNPLLTDGVRRTLAALSWPTKVEVSRLGERATVLGAAHLARDHGVNAVVTGA
;
A
#
# COMPACT_ATOMS: atom_id res chain seq x y z
N MET A 1 16.72 -12.21 33.54
CA MET A 1 16.20 -13.51 33.11
C MET A 1 15.71 -13.35 31.68
N PRO A 2 16.09 -14.20 30.72
CA PRO A 2 15.54 -14.14 29.39
C PRO A 2 14.02 -14.39 29.51
N LYS A 3 13.20 -13.46 29.01
CA LYS A 3 11.77 -13.70 28.85
C LYS A 3 11.61 -14.87 27.89
N THR A 4 11.06 -15.97 28.38
CA THR A 4 10.60 -17.09 27.54
C THR A 4 9.77 -16.53 26.37
N ALA A 5 9.96 -17.07 25.17
CA ALA A 5 9.12 -16.74 24.03
C ALA A 5 7.65 -16.88 24.45
N PRO A 6 6.78 -15.92 24.09
CA PRO A 6 5.37 -16.00 24.45
C PRO A 6 4.78 -17.29 23.86
N SER A 7 4.07 -18.05 24.69
CA SER A 7 3.30 -19.18 24.19
C SER A 7 2.20 -18.69 23.25
N PRO A 8 1.86 -19.45 22.19
CA PRO A 8 0.74 -19.09 21.34
C PRO A 8 -0.55 -18.93 22.15
N LEU A 9 -1.38 -17.98 21.78
CA LEU A 9 -2.69 -17.78 22.38
C LEU A 9 -3.60 -18.98 22.10
N SER A 10 -4.57 -19.21 22.99
CA SER A 10 -5.66 -20.12 22.65
C SER A 10 -6.41 -19.61 21.42
N GLU A 11 -7.03 -20.48 20.64
CA GLU A 11 -7.75 -20.12 19.42
C GLU A 11 -8.74 -18.98 19.66
N SER A 12 -9.56 -19.09 20.70
CA SER A 12 -10.52 -18.06 21.06
C SER A 12 -9.88 -16.75 21.55
N ALA A 13 -8.74 -16.81 22.22
CA ALA A 13 -8.01 -15.59 22.62
C ALA A 13 -7.36 -14.93 21.40
N GLY A 14 -6.82 -15.69 20.49
CA GLY A 14 -6.29 -15.18 19.21
C GLY A 14 -7.37 -14.48 18.37
N GLU A 15 -8.54 -15.09 18.24
CA GLU A 15 -9.66 -14.51 17.51
C GLU A 15 -10.16 -13.21 18.15
N VAL A 16 -10.33 -13.21 19.49
CA VAL A 16 -10.74 -12.02 20.24
C VAL A 16 -9.70 -10.91 20.15
N PHE A 17 -8.40 -11.24 20.23
CA PHE A 17 -7.31 -10.29 20.07
C PHE A 17 -7.32 -9.64 18.69
N ALA A 18 -7.38 -10.45 17.62
CA ALA A 18 -7.43 -9.97 16.26
C ALA A 18 -8.65 -9.06 16.03
N GLN A 19 -9.82 -9.45 16.54
CA GLN A 19 -11.03 -8.66 16.41
C GLN A 19 -10.96 -7.35 17.18
N LEU A 20 -10.39 -7.35 18.41
CA LEU A 20 -10.19 -6.13 19.20
C LEU A 20 -9.21 -5.17 18.52
N ALA A 21 -8.15 -5.71 17.88
CA ALA A 21 -7.23 -4.91 17.08
C ALA A 21 -7.98 -4.11 16.01
N TRP A 22 -8.94 -4.72 15.31
CA TRP A 22 -9.73 -4.05 14.27
C TRP A 22 -10.77 -3.07 14.81
N LEU A 23 -11.45 -3.42 15.89
CA LEU A 23 -12.48 -2.57 16.50
C LEU A 23 -11.89 -1.40 17.29
N VAL A 24 -10.58 -1.43 17.57
CA VAL A 24 -9.84 -0.46 18.38
C VAL A 24 -10.30 -0.46 19.84
N ARG A 25 -11.62 -0.42 20.08
CA ARG A 25 -12.27 -0.41 21.39
C ARG A 25 -13.54 -1.25 21.35
N ALA A 26 -13.71 -2.16 22.29
CA ALA A 26 -14.91 -2.98 22.37
C ALA A 26 -15.23 -3.42 23.80
N THR A 27 -16.51 -3.69 24.06
CA THR A 27 -16.98 -4.41 25.22
C THR A 27 -16.98 -5.92 24.97
N ARG A 28 -16.93 -6.75 26.04
CA ARG A 28 -17.06 -8.21 25.90
C ARG A 28 -18.31 -8.66 25.14
N PRO A 29 -19.51 -8.05 25.30
CA PRO A 29 -20.66 -8.39 24.43
C PRO A 29 -20.47 -8.09 22.96
N GLN A 30 -19.79 -6.98 22.60
CA GLN A 30 -19.48 -6.63 21.21
C GLN A 30 -18.49 -7.63 20.62
N LEU A 31 -17.45 -8.02 21.38
CA LEU A 31 -16.50 -9.05 20.95
C LEU A 31 -17.19 -10.41 20.77
N ALA A 32 -18.10 -10.79 21.66
CA ALA A 32 -18.88 -12.01 21.52
C ALA A 32 -19.70 -12.04 20.23
N ALA A 33 -20.32 -10.91 19.88
CA ALA A 33 -21.07 -10.79 18.62
C ALA A 33 -20.15 -10.80 17.41
N ALA A 34 -19.03 -10.08 17.44
CA ALA A 34 -18.10 -9.94 16.32
C ALA A 34 -17.37 -11.25 15.99
N CYS A 35 -16.98 -12.04 17.02
CA CYS A 35 -16.33 -13.34 16.87
C CYS A 35 -17.33 -14.52 16.76
N ALA A 36 -18.62 -14.29 16.86
CA ALA A 36 -19.64 -15.35 16.96
C ALA A 36 -19.36 -16.37 18.09
N LEU A 37 -18.74 -15.90 19.19
CA LEU A 37 -18.38 -16.71 20.35
C LEU A 37 -19.38 -16.54 21.50
N SER A 38 -19.45 -17.57 22.38
CA SER A 38 -20.27 -17.47 23.58
C SER A 38 -19.68 -16.47 24.61
N LYS A 39 -20.54 -15.83 25.41
CA LYS A 39 -20.10 -14.90 26.47
C LYS A 39 -19.09 -15.51 27.47
N PRO A 40 -19.29 -16.79 27.94
CA PRO A 40 -18.27 -17.45 28.75
C PRO A 40 -16.93 -17.63 28.03
N THR A 41 -16.93 -18.05 26.75
CA THR A 41 -15.73 -18.21 25.93
C THR A 41 -14.95 -16.88 25.82
N VAL A 42 -15.63 -15.79 25.48
CA VAL A 42 -15.00 -14.46 25.44
C VAL A 42 -14.49 -14.03 26.82
N SER A 43 -15.16 -14.38 27.90
CA SER A 43 -14.68 -14.06 29.25
C SER A 43 -13.38 -14.78 29.60
N VAL A 44 -13.23 -16.04 29.20
CA VAL A 44 -11.99 -16.81 29.37
C VAL A 44 -10.88 -16.24 28.48
N ALA A 45 -11.16 -16.02 27.21
CA ALA A 45 -10.22 -15.41 26.26
C ALA A 45 -9.70 -14.04 26.75
N MET A 46 -10.60 -13.17 27.21
CA MET A 46 -10.23 -11.86 27.75
C MET A 46 -9.37 -11.97 29.03
N SER A 47 -9.63 -12.96 29.89
CA SER A 47 -8.79 -13.19 31.09
C SER A 47 -7.38 -13.66 30.70
N GLU A 48 -7.25 -14.49 29.67
CA GLU A 48 -5.96 -14.90 29.11
C GLU A 48 -5.20 -13.69 28.54
N LEU A 49 -5.87 -12.85 27.75
CA LEU A 49 -5.28 -11.63 27.15
C LEU A 49 -4.90 -10.59 28.22
N GLU A 50 -5.72 -10.40 29.26
CA GLU A 50 -5.40 -9.53 30.41
C GLU A 50 -4.16 -10.08 31.17
N ALA A 51 -4.09 -11.39 31.41
CA ALA A 51 -2.95 -12.01 32.07
C ALA A 51 -1.65 -11.92 31.25
N ALA A 52 -1.77 -11.98 29.92
CA ALA A 52 -0.64 -11.80 29.01
C ALA A 52 -0.21 -10.30 28.83
N GLY A 53 -0.96 -9.35 29.41
CA GLY A 53 -0.69 -7.92 29.26
C GLY A 53 -0.95 -7.39 27.84
N LEU A 54 -1.77 -8.07 27.06
CA LEU A 54 -2.05 -7.72 25.64
C LEU A 54 -3.27 -6.78 25.50
N VAL A 55 -4.11 -6.73 26.52
CA VAL A 55 -5.31 -5.87 26.56
C VAL A 55 -5.44 -5.16 27.88
N GLU A 56 -6.05 -3.99 27.87
CA GLU A 56 -6.32 -3.20 29.05
C GLU A 56 -7.74 -2.63 29.04
N ARG A 57 -8.22 -2.24 30.22
CA ARG A 57 -9.51 -1.56 30.35
C ARG A 57 -9.36 -0.09 29.97
N ASP A 58 -10.27 0.38 29.12
CA ASP A 58 -10.29 1.75 28.61
C ASP A 58 -11.66 2.42 28.88
N GLY A 59 -12.10 2.33 30.13
CA GLY A 59 -13.33 2.97 30.60
C GLY A 59 -14.54 2.04 30.63
N THR A 60 -15.72 2.65 30.58
CA THR A 60 -17.01 1.98 30.73
C THR A 60 -18.01 2.56 29.74
N ALA A 61 -18.71 1.70 28.99
CA ALA A 61 -19.83 2.10 28.16
C ALA A 61 -21.15 1.95 28.93
N HIS A 62 -22.00 2.96 28.84
CA HIS A 62 -23.34 2.94 29.41
C HIS A 62 -24.32 2.48 28.34
N GLY A 63 -24.94 1.32 28.51
CA GLY A 63 -25.97 0.80 27.62
C GLY A 63 -27.34 1.43 27.87
N LEU A 64 -28.22 1.38 26.84
CA LEU A 64 -29.60 1.88 26.89
C LEU A 64 -30.45 1.28 28.04
N THR A 65 -30.03 0.16 28.62
CA THR A 65 -30.73 -0.56 29.72
C THR A 65 -30.08 -0.36 31.10
N GLY A 66 -29.23 0.68 31.29
CA GLY A 66 -28.67 1.04 32.61
C GLY A 66 -27.52 0.16 33.11
N ARG A 67 -27.15 -0.92 32.42
CA ARG A 67 -25.99 -1.76 32.75
C ARG A 67 -24.70 -1.21 32.11
N SER A 68 -23.74 -0.84 32.97
CA SER A 68 -22.41 -0.44 32.52
C SER A 68 -21.57 -1.67 32.11
N ALA A 69 -20.88 -1.61 30.98
CA ALA A 69 -19.95 -2.64 30.51
C ALA A 69 -18.54 -2.06 30.41
N ALA A 70 -17.53 -2.81 30.87
CA ALA A 70 -16.13 -2.42 30.68
C ALA A 70 -15.79 -2.41 29.21
N VAL A 71 -15.13 -1.35 28.76
CA VAL A 71 -14.54 -1.20 27.42
C VAL A 71 -13.09 -1.63 27.50
N TYR A 72 -12.63 -2.33 26.48
CA TYR A 72 -11.26 -2.81 26.36
C TYR A 72 -10.62 -2.27 25.08
N ARG A 73 -9.31 -2.12 25.12
CA ARG A 73 -8.45 -1.85 23.97
C ARG A 73 -7.19 -2.72 24.05
N LEU A 74 -6.41 -2.74 22.99
CA LEU A 74 -5.07 -3.34 23.05
C LEU A 74 -4.21 -2.53 24.04
N ALA A 75 -3.44 -3.24 24.85
CA ALA A 75 -2.45 -2.61 25.71
C ALA A 75 -1.26 -2.14 24.87
N ARG A 76 -0.57 -1.13 25.35
CA ARG A 76 0.63 -0.60 24.69
C ARG A 76 1.73 -1.65 24.56
N GLU A 77 1.81 -2.55 25.53
CA GLU A 77 2.73 -3.68 25.60
C GLU A 77 2.44 -4.76 24.55
N ALA A 78 1.25 -4.75 23.92
CA ALA A 78 0.97 -5.62 22.78
C ALA A 78 1.97 -5.42 21.62
N GLY A 79 2.54 -4.22 21.52
CA GLY A 79 3.61 -3.87 20.61
C GLY A 79 3.15 -3.02 19.43
N TYR A 80 4.07 -2.81 18.53
CA TYR A 80 3.89 -1.96 17.35
C TYR A 80 4.57 -2.58 16.12
N VAL A 81 4.36 -1.97 14.97
CA VAL A 81 4.92 -2.40 13.69
C VAL A 81 5.53 -1.22 12.93
N LEU A 82 6.44 -1.53 12.01
CA LEU A 82 7.09 -0.58 11.12
C LEU A 82 6.68 -0.84 9.67
N ALA A 83 6.25 0.20 8.99
CA ALA A 83 6.05 0.22 7.54
C ALA A 83 7.04 1.18 6.90
N VAL A 84 7.69 0.77 5.82
CA VAL A 84 8.64 1.57 5.06
C VAL A 84 8.29 1.50 3.59
N ASP A 85 8.12 2.64 2.96
CA ASP A 85 8.10 2.77 1.50
C ASP A 85 9.48 3.23 1.02
N ARG A 86 10.18 2.33 0.32
CA ARG A 86 11.42 2.64 -0.37
C ARG A 86 11.12 2.98 -1.83
N GLY A 87 10.55 4.17 -2.02
CA GLY A 87 10.27 4.70 -3.35
C GLY A 87 11.54 5.07 -4.13
N SER A 88 11.40 5.34 -5.43
CA SER A 88 12.50 5.75 -6.31
C SER A 88 12.98 7.18 -6.08
N THR A 89 12.13 8.05 -5.53
CA THR A 89 12.40 9.48 -5.31
C THR A 89 12.50 9.86 -3.84
N GLN A 90 11.89 9.06 -2.97
CA GLN A 90 11.85 9.32 -1.53
C GLN A 90 11.69 8.02 -0.75
N VAL A 91 12.05 8.07 0.51
CA VAL A 91 11.76 7.04 1.51
C VAL A 91 10.79 7.63 2.52
N SER A 92 9.69 6.94 2.78
CA SER A 92 8.76 7.28 3.85
C SER A 92 8.58 6.11 4.80
N PHE A 93 8.26 6.39 6.07
CA PHE A 93 7.99 5.34 7.04
C PHE A 93 6.86 5.72 7.99
N ARG A 94 6.25 4.72 8.58
CA ARG A 94 5.28 4.83 9.68
C ARG A 94 5.55 3.77 10.73
N THR A 95 5.48 4.14 11.98
CA THR A 95 5.28 3.21 13.08
C THR A 95 3.86 3.34 13.58
N ILE A 96 3.18 2.23 13.72
CA ILE A 96 1.80 2.18 14.21
C ILE A 96 1.67 1.12 15.29
N ALA A 97 0.82 1.38 16.29
CA ALA A 97 0.42 0.36 17.25
C ALA A 97 -0.45 -0.71 16.58
N LEU A 98 -0.61 -1.86 17.22
CA LEU A 98 -1.43 -2.95 16.65
C LEU A 98 -2.92 -2.61 16.53
N ASP A 99 -3.42 -1.59 17.23
CA ASP A 99 -4.77 -1.06 17.06
C ASP A 99 -4.90 -0.09 15.87
N GLY A 100 -3.81 0.18 15.16
CA GLY A 100 -3.76 1.07 14.00
C GLY A 100 -3.45 2.53 14.34
N SER A 101 -3.32 2.89 15.61
CA SER A 101 -2.98 4.26 15.99
C SER A 101 -1.57 4.63 15.53
N LEU A 102 -1.45 5.82 14.93
CA LEU A 102 -0.18 6.35 14.46
C LEU A 102 0.72 6.71 15.64
N LEU A 103 1.95 6.22 15.63
CA LEU A 103 2.97 6.52 16.63
C LEU A 103 4.03 7.49 16.11
N ASP A 104 4.46 7.30 14.87
CA ASP A 104 5.45 8.15 14.21
C ASP A 104 5.32 8.06 12.69
N GLU A 105 5.60 9.14 11.97
CA GLU A 105 5.57 9.19 10.50
C GLU A 105 6.55 10.27 10.03
N ASP A 106 7.35 9.96 9.02
CA ASP A 106 8.21 10.94 8.36
C ASP A 106 8.61 10.48 6.96
N GLN A 107 9.19 11.40 6.17
CA GLN A 107 9.67 11.12 4.82
C GLN A 107 10.89 11.98 4.46
N THR A 108 11.71 11.49 3.54
CA THR A 108 12.89 12.21 3.03
C THR A 108 13.28 11.72 1.63
N SER A 109 13.82 12.61 0.81
CA SER A 109 14.46 12.26 -0.46
C SER A 109 15.92 11.78 -0.31
N GLN A 110 16.45 11.76 0.93
CA GLN A 110 17.83 11.34 1.21
C GLN A 110 17.81 9.96 1.90
N PRO A 111 18.20 8.87 1.21
CA PRO A 111 18.14 7.52 1.78
C PRO A 111 18.90 7.35 3.09
N ASP A 112 20.11 7.89 3.17
CA ASP A 112 20.95 7.79 4.39
C ASP A 112 20.30 8.47 5.60
N ARG A 113 19.62 9.60 5.37
CA ARG A 113 18.84 10.29 6.40
C ARG A 113 17.62 9.48 6.84
N ALA A 114 16.96 8.78 5.91
CA ALA A 114 15.82 7.95 6.22
C ALA A 114 16.13 6.89 7.28
N TRP A 115 17.27 6.21 7.15
CA TRP A 115 17.66 5.17 8.11
C TRP A 115 17.94 5.74 9.52
N SER A 116 18.53 6.91 9.59
CA SER A 116 18.73 7.61 10.86
C SER A 116 17.40 8.04 11.49
N MET A 117 16.45 8.50 10.67
CA MET A 117 15.12 8.91 11.13
C MET A 117 14.31 7.71 11.65
N ILE A 118 14.34 6.56 10.93
CA ILE A 118 13.72 5.30 11.36
C ILE A 118 14.34 4.84 12.68
N GLY A 119 15.68 4.82 12.80
CA GLY A 119 16.37 4.46 14.04
C GLY A 119 15.92 5.31 15.22
N GLY A 120 15.88 6.64 15.06
CA GLY A 120 15.39 7.55 16.09
C GLY A 120 13.90 7.34 16.43
N ALA A 121 13.06 7.00 15.45
CA ALA A 121 11.66 6.66 15.71
C ALA A 121 11.54 5.40 16.57
N LEU A 122 12.33 4.36 16.28
CA LEU A 122 12.32 3.11 17.03
C LEU A 122 12.88 3.30 18.46
N GLU A 123 13.92 4.13 18.64
CA GLU A 123 14.45 4.47 19.94
C GLU A 123 13.43 5.17 20.84
N ARG A 124 12.60 6.06 20.28
CA ARG A 124 11.50 6.71 20.99
C ARG A 124 10.42 5.72 21.46
N ARG A 125 10.38 4.52 20.87
CA ARG A 125 9.40 3.46 21.20
C ARG A 125 9.91 2.49 22.28
N THR A 126 11.07 2.73 22.86
CA THR A 126 11.63 1.90 23.95
C THR A 126 10.72 1.94 25.19
N GLY A 127 9.73 1.12 25.29
CA GLY A 127 8.69 1.10 26.34
C GLY A 127 7.28 0.94 25.80
N ASP A 128 7.13 0.94 24.46
CA ASP A 128 5.84 0.74 23.80
C ASP A 128 5.57 -0.75 23.47
N GLY A 129 6.23 -1.67 24.17
CA GLY A 129 6.21 -3.08 23.81
C GLY A 129 7.18 -3.40 22.65
N PRO A 130 7.19 -4.65 22.17
CA PRO A 130 8.12 -5.07 21.12
C PRO A 130 7.70 -4.59 19.73
N LEU A 131 8.70 -4.32 18.87
CA LEU A 131 8.49 -4.25 17.42
C LEU A 131 8.17 -5.65 16.92
N ARG A 132 6.93 -5.89 16.49
CA ARG A 132 6.44 -7.22 16.10
C ARG A 132 6.90 -7.64 14.71
N THR A 133 6.92 -6.71 13.78
CA THR A 133 7.33 -6.93 12.39
C THR A 133 7.61 -5.63 11.69
N ALA A 134 8.30 -5.71 10.56
CA ALA A 134 8.40 -4.61 9.60
C ALA A 134 7.93 -5.06 8.22
N VAL A 135 7.31 -4.15 7.48
CA VAL A 135 6.99 -4.34 6.06
C VAL A 135 7.72 -3.27 5.25
N VAL A 136 8.45 -3.71 4.23
CA VAL A 136 9.18 -2.85 3.30
C VAL A 136 8.52 -2.94 1.92
N ALA A 137 7.96 -1.83 1.47
CA ALA A 137 7.48 -1.69 0.10
C ALA A 137 8.64 -1.33 -0.83
N VAL A 138 8.78 -2.06 -1.92
CA VAL A 138 9.82 -1.88 -2.94
C VAL A 138 9.22 -1.79 -4.34
N SER A 139 9.94 -1.15 -5.28
CA SER A 139 9.51 -1.02 -6.67
C SER A 139 9.85 -2.25 -7.52
N ASP A 140 10.05 -3.39 -6.90
CA ASP A 140 10.47 -4.63 -7.55
C ASP A 140 9.40 -5.72 -7.42
N VAL A 141 9.46 -6.72 -8.31
CA VAL A 141 8.62 -7.93 -8.19
C VAL A 141 9.09 -8.73 -6.97
N VAL A 142 8.20 -8.89 -6.01
CA VAL A 142 8.47 -9.70 -4.80
C VAL A 142 7.96 -11.12 -5.05
N LEU A 143 8.89 -12.03 -5.30
CA LEU A 143 8.57 -13.43 -5.58
C LEU A 143 8.47 -14.23 -4.28
N PRO A 144 7.49 -15.15 -4.16
CA PRO A 144 7.28 -15.94 -2.94
C PRO A 144 8.42 -16.90 -2.60
N ASP A 145 9.16 -17.39 -3.60
CA ASP A 145 10.28 -18.33 -3.45
C ASP A 145 11.33 -18.10 -4.54
N GLN A 146 12.55 -17.85 -4.15
CA GLN A 146 13.86 -17.97 -4.84
C GLN A 146 13.96 -17.95 -6.38
N ALA A 147 12.87 -17.77 -7.10
CA ALA A 147 12.82 -17.62 -8.55
C ALA A 147 13.09 -16.19 -9.02
N ALA A 148 13.44 -15.30 -8.10
CA ALA A 148 13.82 -13.93 -8.42
C ALA A 148 15.12 -13.95 -9.23
N ASP A 149 15.17 -13.15 -10.28
CA ASP A 149 16.41 -12.72 -10.88
C ASP A 149 17.39 -12.27 -9.76
N PRO A 150 18.66 -12.74 -9.80
CA PRO A 150 19.63 -12.45 -8.74
C PRO A 150 19.74 -10.96 -8.37
N THR A 151 19.62 -10.08 -9.36
CA THR A 151 19.68 -8.61 -9.19
C THR A 151 18.50 -8.08 -8.35
N THR A 152 17.32 -8.62 -8.57
CA THR A 152 16.11 -8.28 -7.77
C THR A 152 16.26 -8.78 -6.34
N ALA A 153 16.73 -10.02 -6.16
CA ALA A 153 16.98 -10.58 -4.83
C ALA A 153 18.01 -9.77 -4.03
N GLU A 154 19.09 -9.32 -4.68
CA GLU A 154 20.10 -8.44 -4.06
C GLU A 154 19.50 -7.08 -3.63
N ARG A 155 18.71 -6.43 -4.50
CA ARG A 155 18.07 -5.14 -4.17
C ARG A 155 17.11 -5.27 -2.99
N VAL A 156 16.32 -6.32 -2.95
CA VAL A 156 15.42 -6.62 -1.83
C VAL A 156 16.20 -6.86 -0.56
N ALA A 157 17.25 -7.70 -0.59
CA ALA A 157 18.10 -7.97 0.55
C ALA A 157 18.79 -6.70 1.07
N GLN A 158 19.27 -5.84 0.18
CA GLN A 158 19.86 -4.56 0.53
C GLN A 158 18.84 -3.61 1.18
N ALA A 159 17.60 -3.57 0.66
CA ALA A 159 16.52 -2.77 1.24
C ALA A 159 16.24 -3.18 2.70
N VAL A 160 16.15 -4.47 2.95
CA VAL A 160 15.93 -5.03 4.30
C VAL A 160 17.13 -4.78 5.21
N THR A 161 18.35 -5.05 4.73
CA THR A 161 19.58 -4.90 5.54
C THR A 161 19.83 -3.44 5.94
N SER A 162 19.46 -2.49 5.08
CA SER A 162 19.64 -1.05 5.36
C SER A 162 18.80 -0.55 6.54
N LEU A 163 17.71 -1.25 6.91
CA LEU A 163 16.90 -0.91 8.09
C LEU A 163 17.63 -1.11 9.41
N ARG A 164 18.67 -1.93 9.46
CA ARG A 164 19.44 -2.26 10.67
C ARG A 164 18.59 -2.69 11.86
N LEU A 165 17.49 -3.40 11.58
CA LEU A 165 16.59 -3.92 12.61
C LEU A 165 17.27 -5.05 13.40
N PRO A 166 16.86 -5.27 14.68
CA PRO A 166 17.27 -6.46 15.42
C PRO A 166 16.94 -7.73 14.62
N GLN A 167 17.85 -8.72 14.61
CA GLN A 167 17.68 -9.97 13.86
C GLN A 167 16.41 -10.75 14.22
N ALA A 168 15.88 -10.55 15.42
CA ALA A 168 14.67 -11.21 15.88
C ALA A 168 13.39 -10.59 15.30
N VAL A 169 13.44 -9.43 14.60
CA VAL A 169 12.27 -8.79 14.01
C VAL A 169 12.02 -9.36 12.62
N PRO A 170 10.87 -10.04 12.39
CA PRO A 170 10.50 -10.49 11.07
C PRO A 170 10.31 -9.32 10.11
N VAL A 171 10.85 -9.44 8.89
CA VAL A 171 10.70 -8.43 7.85
C VAL A 171 10.01 -9.07 6.65
N ALA A 172 8.86 -8.54 6.27
CA ALA A 172 8.18 -8.88 5.04
C ALA A 172 8.44 -7.81 3.98
N VAL A 173 8.49 -8.21 2.72
CA VAL A 173 8.65 -7.31 1.58
C VAL A 173 7.41 -7.42 0.69
N GLU A 174 6.92 -6.30 0.19
CA GLU A 174 5.80 -6.26 -0.75
C GLU A 174 6.09 -5.27 -1.88
N ASN A 175 5.46 -5.47 -3.03
CA ASN A 175 5.52 -4.51 -4.12
C ASN A 175 4.80 -3.20 -3.73
N ASN A 176 5.37 -2.05 -4.09
CA ASN A 176 4.85 -0.73 -3.72
C ASN A 176 3.46 -0.44 -4.32
N VAL A 177 3.18 -0.92 -5.53
CA VAL A 177 1.87 -0.74 -6.19
C VAL A 177 0.81 -1.62 -5.51
N ASN A 178 1.18 -2.81 -5.08
CA ASN A 178 0.34 -3.69 -4.27
C ASN A 178 -0.01 -3.04 -2.93
N CYS A 179 0.98 -2.43 -2.26
CA CYS A 179 0.73 -1.66 -1.04
C CYS A 179 -0.25 -0.52 -1.29
N ALA A 180 -0.06 0.26 -2.37
CA ALA A 180 -0.98 1.35 -2.70
C ALA A 180 -2.42 0.85 -2.98
N ALA A 181 -2.57 -0.30 -3.63
CA ALA A 181 -3.90 -0.93 -3.82
C ALA A 181 -4.53 -1.36 -2.49
N ILE A 182 -3.74 -1.87 -1.54
CA ILE A 182 -4.23 -2.20 -0.18
C ILE A 182 -4.68 -0.93 0.55
N ALA A 183 -3.94 0.17 0.45
CA ALA A 183 -4.37 1.44 1.02
C ALA A 183 -5.70 1.92 0.43
N GLU A 184 -5.88 1.83 -0.88
CA GLU A 184 -7.15 2.17 -1.54
C GLU A 184 -8.32 1.28 -1.08
N LEU A 185 -8.05 0.02 -0.77
CA LEU A 185 -9.05 -0.90 -0.24
C LEU A 185 -9.53 -0.49 1.16
N HIS A 186 -8.63 0.02 2.01
CA HIS A 186 -8.93 0.32 3.40
C HIS A 186 -9.21 1.80 3.66
N ASP A 187 -8.48 2.71 3.01
CA ASP A 187 -8.50 4.15 3.29
C ASP A 187 -9.10 4.97 2.14
N GLY A 188 -9.45 4.35 1.01
CA GLY A 188 -9.94 5.04 -0.20
C GLY A 188 -11.35 5.65 -0.09
N GLY A 189 -12.06 5.44 1.00
CA GLY A 189 -13.27 6.19 1.38
C GLY A 189 -14.59 5.73 0.75
N ASP A 190 -14.60 4.68 -0.08
CA ASP A 190 -15.83 4.08 -0.62
C ASP A 190 -15.97 2.63 -0.13
N GLU A 191 -17.03 2.33 0.62
CA GLU A 191 -17.27 1.00 1.20
C GLU A 191 -17.49 -0.11 0.16
N HIS A 192 -17.76 0.25 -1.10
CA HIS A 192 -18.08 -0.69 -2.18
C HIS A 192 -16.87 -1.02 -3.08
N ARG A 193 -15.66 -0.79 -2.63
CA ARG A 193 -14.42 -1.10 -3.37
C ARG A 193 -14.00 -2.57 -3.21
N ASP A 194 -14.85 -3.49 -3.59
CA ASP A 194 -14.53 -4.92 -3.46
C ASP A 194 -13.63 -5.44 -4.59
N THR A 195 -13.79 -4.90 -5.78
CA THR A 195 -13.00 -5.26 -6.96
C THR A 195 -12.62 -4.02 -7.73
N PHE A 196 -11.32 -3.81 -7.94
CA PHE A 196 -10.78 -2.66 -8.68
C PHE A 196 -9.34 -2.92 -9.14
N VAL A 197 -8.88 -2.09 -10.06
CA VAL A 197 -7.47 -1.98 -10.44
C VAL A 197 -6.94 -0.63 -10.01
N TYR A 198 -5.89 -0.62 -9.21
CA TYR A 198 -5.08 0.56 -8.95
C TYR A 198 -3.98 0.63 -10.01
N LEU A 199 -4.03 1.61 -10.90
CA LEU A 199 -3.07 1.81 -11.98
C LEU A 199 -2.13 2.96 -11.61
N GLN A 200 -0.88 2.61 -11.29
CA GLN A 200 0.16 3.59 -10.99
C GLN A 200 0.85 4.04 -12.27
N VAL A 201 0.88 5.36 -12.49
CA VAL A 201 1.67 6.01 -13.55
C VAL A 201 2.55 7.06 -12.88
N GLY A 202 3.84 6.81 -12.85
CA GLY A 202 4.85 7.65 -12.19
C GLY A 202 6.19 7.52 -12.89
N VAL A 203 7.28 7.36 -12.15
CA VAL A 203 8.59 7.02 -12.72
C VAL A 203 8.49 5.70 -13.47
N GLY A 204 7.90 4.68 -12.84
CA GLY A 204 7.48 3.43 -13.46
C GLY A 204 5.96 3.35 -13.61
N ILE A 205 5.51 2.24 -14.19
CA ILE A 205 4.10 1.86 -14.29
C ILE A 205 3.86 0.49 -13.66
N GLY A 206 2.72 0.33 -13.01
CA GLY A 206 2.33 -0.93 -12.39
C GLY A 206 0.85 -0.94 -12.08
N ALA A 207 0.29 -2.12 -11.83
CA ALA A 207 -1.09 -2.25 -11.40
C ALA A 207 -1.21 -3.12 -10.14
N GLY A 208 -1.95 -2.64 -9.16
CA GLY A 208 -2.40 -3.45 -8.03
C GLY A 208 -3.84 -3.92 -8.29
N ILE A 209 -4.07 -5.22 -8.25
CA ILE A 209 -5.35 -5.83 -8.61
C ILE A 209 -6.01 -6.35 -7.34
N VAL A 210 -7.20 -5.84 -7.06
CA VAL A 210 -8.03 -6.31 -5.93
C VAL A 210 -9.29 -6.98 -6.48
N ILE A 211 -9.57 -8.20 -6.03
CA ILE A 211 -10.74 -8.99 -6.40
C ILE A 211 -11.40 -9.52 -5.12
N GLY A 212 -12.67 -9.20 -4.90
CA GLY A 212 -13.40 -9.63 -3.72
C GLY A 212 -12.69 -9.24 -2.41
N ARG A 213 -12.21 -8.01 -2.32
CA ARG A 213 -11.45 -7.43 -1.20
C ARG A 213 -10.11 -8.12 -0.91
N ARG A 214 -9.56 -8.84 -1.89
CA ARG A 214 -8.27 -9.51 -1.75
C ARG A 214 -7.30 -9.06 -2.84
N LEU A 215 -6.10 -8.72 -2.45
CA LEU A 215 -5.02 -8.42 -3.39
C LEU A 215 -4.65 -9.68 -4.17
N LEU A 216 -4.67 -9.58 -5.50
CA LEU A 216 -4.21 -10.64 -6.40
C LEU A 216 -2.69 -10.52 -6.58
N ARG A 217 -1.93 -11.44 -6.01
CA ARG A 217 -0.47 -11.50 -6.19
C ARG A 217 -0.05 -12.38 -7.37
N GLY A 218 -0.93 -13.29 -7.80
CA GLY A 218 -0.61 -14.32 -8.79
C GLY A 218 0.30 -15.40 -8.21
N ARG A 219 0.59 -16.42 -9.03
CA ARG A 219 1.42 -17.55 -8.60
C ARG A 219 2.86 -17.12 -8.27
N ASN A 220 3.40 -16.20 -9.05
CA ASN A 220 4.80 -15.77 -8.95
C ASN A 220 4.94 -14.35 -8.32
N GLY A 221 3.92 -13.85 -7.63
CA GLY A 221 3.94 -12.48 -7.10
C GLY A 221 3.91 -11.37 -8.16
N ALA A 222 3.74 -11.70 -9.44
CA ALA A 222 3.88 -10.79 -10.57
C ALA A 222 2.55 -10.37 -11.21
N ALA A 223 1.41 -10.60 -10.55
CA ALA A 223 0.14 -10.06 -11.03
C ALA A 223 0.20 -8.53 -10.99
N GLY A 224 -0.23 -7.89 -12.07
CA GLY A 224 -0.18 -6.43 -12.18
C GLY A 224 1.13 -5.85 -12.72
N GLU A 225 2.10 -6.68 -13.12
CA GLU A 225 3.33 -6.26 -13.79
C GLU A 225 3.07 -5.80 -15.25
N VAL A 226 2.23 -4.79 -15.39
CA VAL A 226 1.75 -4.27 -16.69
C VAL A 226 2.86 -3.63 -17.51
N ALA A 227 3.95 -3.20 -16.87
CA ALA A 227 5.15 -2.72 -17.54
C ALA A 227 5.74 -3.76 -18.51
N ARG A 228 5.49 -5.04 -18.25
CA ARG A 228 5.99 -6.18 -19.04
C ARG A 228 5.04 -6.67 -20.12
N LEU A 229 3.89 -6.01 -20.30
CA LEU A 229 3.01 -6.32 -21.44
C LEU A 229 3.76 -6.14 -22.76
N ALA A 230 3.50 -7.04 -23.70
CA ALA A 230 4.08 -6.95 -25.03
C ALA A 230 3.68 -5.61 -25.70
N TYR A 231 4.67 -4.78 -26.01
CA TYR A 231 4.48 -3.46 -26.61
C TYR A 231 5.69 -3.10 -27.51
N PRO A 232 5.54 -2.44 -28.64
CA PRO A 232 4.28 -2.02 -29.26
C PRO A 232 3.58 -3.16 -30.01
N TRP A 233 2.26 -3.04 -30.15
CA TRP A 233 1.45 -3.92 -30.99
C TRP A 233 1.32 -3.38 -32.42
N THR A 234 2.44 -2.98 -33.03
CA THR A 234 2.49 -2.42 -34.38
C THR A 234 3.29 -3.32 -35.30
N ASP A 235 2.89 -3.39 -36.55
CA ASP A 235 3.52 -4.22 -37.54
C ASP A 235 5.03 -3.98 -37.66
N GLY A 236 5.81 -5.06 -37.59
CA GLY A 236 7.23 -5.07 -37.84
C GLY A 236 8.17 -4.64 -36.72
N ARG A 237 7.68 -4.39 -35.53
CA ARG A 237 8.50 -4.16 -34.33
C ARG A 237 8.32 -5.25 -33.29
N GLU A 238 9.43 -5.88 -32.88
CA GLU A 238 9.39 -6.81 -31.76
C GLU A 238 9.12 -6.10 -30.46
N PRO A 239 8.23 -6.65 -29.58
CA PRO A 239 7.98 -6.10 -28.27
C PRO A 239 9.24 -6.16 -27.39
N GLY A 240 9.60 -5.06 -26.76
CA GLY A 240 10.67 -5.01 -25.76
C GLY A 240 10.15 -5.25 -24.35
N ARG A 241 10.96 -5.89 -23.50
CA ARG A 241 10.58 -6.28 -22.13
C ARG A 241 10.15 -5.11 -21.25
N GLU A 242 10.68 -3.91 -21.49
CA GLU A 242 10.40 -2.67 -20.74
C GLU A 242 9.87 -1.55 -21.63
N ALA A 243 9.46 -1.91 -22.85
CA ALA A 243 9.07 -0.91 -23.87
C ALA A 243 7.86 -0.09 -23.43
N LEU A 244 6.90 -0.71 -22.75
CA LEU A 244 5.69 -0.03 -22.26
C LEU A 244 6.01 0.94 -21.11
N GLU A 245 6.83 0.53 -20.15
CA GLU A 245 7.29 1.43 -19.08
C GLU A 245 8.11 2.59 -19.65
N ALA A 246 9.03 2.28 -20.56
CA ALA A 246 9.81 3.29 -21.26
C ALA A 246 8.93 4.29 -22.03
N ARG A 247 7.74 3.91 -22.46
CA ARG A 247 6.78 4.80 -23.15
C ARG A 247 5.90 5.59 -22.18
N LEU A 248 5.35 4.94 -21.15
CA LEU A 248 4.28 5.50 -20.30
C LEU A 248 4.80 6.06 -18.97
N GLY A 249 5.97 5.64 -18.49
CA GLY A 249 6.58 6.23 -17.31
C GLY A 249 6.97 7.71 -17.54
N SER A 250 7.16 8.46 -16.46
CA SER A 250 7.54 9.87 -16.55
C SER A 250 8.81 10.12 -17.39
N PRO A 251 9.85 9.25 -17.38
CA PRO A 251 10.99 9.40 -18.29
C PRO A 251 10.58 9.27 -19.77
N GLY A 252 9.56 8.46 -20.06
CA GLY A 252 9.02 8.32 -21.42
C GLY A 252 8.29 9.56 -21.89
N LEU A 253 7.45 10.13 -21.04
CA LEU A 253 6.79 11.41 -21.30
C LEU A 253 7.83 12.51 -21.56
N MET A 254 8.86 12.62 -20.72
CA MET A 254 9.88 13.65 -20.89
C MET A 254 10.73 13.46 -22.16
N ARG A 255 11.02 12.23 -22.56
CA ARG A 255 11.66 11.97 -23.87
C ARG A 255 10.77 12.41 -25.03
N LEU A 256 9.46 12.14 -24.95
CA LEU A 256 8.51 12.59 -25.97
C LEU A 256 8.49 14.12 -26.03
N VAL A 257 8.41 14.80 -24.89
CA VAL A 257 8.49 16.25 -24.77
C VAL A 257 9.75 16.77 -25.49
N GLY A 258 10.93 16.27 -25.13
CA GLY A 258 12.21 16.69 -25.70
C GLY A 258 12.30 16.45 -27.21
N SER A 259 11.63 15.42 -27.76
CA SER A 259 11.66 15.11 -29.18
C SER A 259 10.81 16.04 -30.05
N VAL A 260 9.77 16.67 -29.47
CA VAL A 260 8.82 17.48 -30.24
C VAL A 260 8.80 18.97 -29.84
N TRP A 261 9.46 19.33 -28.71
CA TRP A 261 9.53 20.71 -28.24
C TRP A 261 10.37 21.58 -29.16
N ARG A 262 9.93 22.78 -29.49
CA ARG A 262 10.58 23.68 -30.43
C ARG A 262 10.89 25.03 -29.80
N ASN A 263 11.83 25.77 -30.37
CA ASN A 263 12.23 27.10 -29.89
C ASN A 263 11.05 28.08 -29.74
N GLY A 264 9.97 27.92 -30.52
CA GLY A 264 8.76 28.75 -30.43
C GLY A 264 7.81 28.39 -29.27
N ASP A 265 8.01 27.23 -28.65
CA ASP A 265 7.17 26.73 -27.55
C ASP A 265 7.62 27.28 -26.17
N GLY A 266 8.66 28.10 -26.12
CA GLY A 266 9.23 28.60 -24.87
C GLY A 266 10.27 27.65 -24.24
N PRO A 267 10.63 27.84 -22.96
CA PRO A 267 11.58 26.98 -22.26
C PRO A 267 11.15 25.53 -22.25
N LEU A 268 12.09 24.62 -22.46
CA LEU A 268 11.83 23.16 -22.39
C LEU A 268 11.47 22.77 -20.95
N PRO A 269 10.30 22.16 -20.71
CA PRO A 269 9.93 21.65 -19.39
C PRO A 269 10.96 20.62 -18.88
N GLN A 270 11.27 20.67 -17.60
CA GLN A 270 12.29 19.83 -16.97
C GLN A 270 11.70 18.55 -16.35
N ASP A 271 10.41 18.58 -16.02
CA ASP A 271 9.69 17.49 -15.41
C ASP A 271 8.22 17.42 -15.86
N PRO A 272 7.50 16.31 -15.55
CA PRO A 272 6.08 16.16 -15.89
C PRO A 272 5.19 17.25 -15.26
N GLU A 273 5.50 17.76 -14.09
CA GLU A 273 4.69 18.76 -13.40
C GLU A 273 4.68 20.07 -14.19
N GLU A 274 5.82 20.48 -14.72
CA GLU A 274 5.90 21.66 -15.62
C GLU A 274 5.10 21.46 -16.92
N VAL A 275 5.14 20.25 -17.51
CA VAL A 275 4.34 19.92 -18.71
C VAL A 275 2.86 20.06 -18.42
N PHE A 276 2.38 19.48 -17.32
CA PHE A 276 0.99 19.56 -16.91
C PHE A 276 0.57 21.00 -16.55
N ALA A 277 1.45 21.75 -15.89
CA ALA A 277 1.21 23.14 -15.54
C ALA A 277 1.07 24.03 -16.81
N LEU A 278 1.90 23.80 -17.82
CA LEU A 278 1.79 24.48 -19.12
C LEU A 278 0.49 24.10 -19.84
N ALA A 279 0.15 22.82 -19.89
CA ALA A 279 -1.11 22.35 -20.47
C ALA A 279 -2.32 22.97 -19.77
N GLY A 280 -2.32 23.04 -18.43
CA GLY A 280 -3.37 23.69 -17.64
C GLY A 280 -3.51 25.19 -17.87
N ARG A 281 -2.45 25.86 -18.32
CA ARG A 281 -2.47 27.28 -18.75
C ARG A 281 -2.85 27.46 -20.23
N GLY A 282 -3.19 26.38 -20.94
CA GLY A 282 -3.62 26.45 -22.33
C GLY A 282 -2.47 26.43 -23.35
N HIS A 283 -1.27 26.02 -22.95
CA HIS A 283 -0.15 25.86 -23.88
C HIS A 283 -0.44 24.71 -24.87
N GLU A 284 -0.59 25.02 -26.16
CA GLU A 284 -1.11 24.11 -27.17
C GLU A 284 -0.29 22.81 -27.27
N ARG A 285 1.04 22.90 -27.39
CA ARG A 285 1.91 21.71 -27.50
C ARG A 285 1.89 20.85 -26.23
N ALA A 286 1.95 21.48 -25.05
CA ALA A 286 1.86 20.74 -23.80
C ALA A 286 0.50 20.04 -23.67
N GLY A 287 -0.58 20.70 -24.05
CA GLY A 287 -1.93 20.11 -24.06
C GLY A 287 -2.03 18.93 -25.00
N ALA A 288 -1.45 19.01 -26.23
CA ALA A 288 -1.41 17.91 -27.17
C ALA A 288 -0.62 16.68 -26.62
N LEU A 289 0.55 16.94 -25.99
CA LEU A 289 1.38 15.89 -25.38
C LEU A 289 0.66 15.20 -24.22
N VAL A 290 0.01 15.95 -23.35
CA VAL A 290 -0.79 15.39 -22.24
C VAL A 290 -1.95 14.56 -22.79
N ALA A 291 -2.64 15.03 -23.84
CA ALA A 291 -3.75 14.29 -24.46
C ALA A 291 -3.27 12.98 -25.11
N GLU A 292 -2.12 12.99 -25.81
CA GLU A 292 -1.51 11.78 -26.38
C GLU A 292 -1.15 10.79 -25.28
N HIS A 293 -0.46 11.24 -24.23
CA HIS A 293 -0.07 10.39 -23.11
C HIS A 293 -1.29 9.82 -22.38
N ALA A 294 -2.32 10.61 -22.15
CA ALA A 294 -3.58 10.16 -21.57
C ALA A 294 -4.28 9.07 -22.43
N GLY A 295 -4.23 9.23 -23.74
CA GLY A 295 -4.72 8.20 -24.69
C GLY A 295 -3.98 6.88 -24.55
N GLU A 296 -2.65 6.88 -24.45
CA GLU A 296 -1.84 5.68 -24.26
C GLU A 296 -2.11 5.01 -22.89
N VAL A 297 -2.19 5.80 -21.81
CA VAL A 297 -2.59 5.27 -20.49
C VAL A 297 -4.01 4.70 -20.53
N GLY A 298 -4.91 5.33 -21.28
CA GLY A 298 -6.28 4.84 -21.48
C GLY A 298 -6.34 3.49 -22.21
N LYS A 299 -5.46 3.26 -23.20
CA LYS A 299 -5.33 1.95 -23.88
C LYS A 299 -4.84 0.86 -22.94
N LEU A 300 -3.88 1.18 -22.07
CA LEU A 300 -3.43 0.27 -21.02
C LEU A 300 -4.58 -0.06 -20.06
N ALA A 301 -5.31 0.94 -19.59
CA ALA A 301 -6.48 0.74 -18.73
C ALA A 301 -7.55 -0.15 -19.41
N ALA A 302 -7.83 0.09 -20.70
CA ALA A 302 -8.77 -0.72 -21.46
C ALA A 302 -8.31 -2.19 -21.59
N SER A 303 -7.01 -2.44 -21.74
CA SER A 303 -6.46 -3.81 -21.77
C SER A 303 -6.71 -4.53 -20.43
N LEU A 304 -6.50 -3.85 -19.30
CA LEU A 304 -6.79 -4.40 -17.98
C LEU A 304 -8.27 -4.65 -17.74
N VAL A 305 -9.11 -3.70 -18.14
CA VAL A 305 -10.57 -3.84 -18.03
C VAL A 305 -11.08 -5.00 -18.86
N SER A 306 -10.56 -5.19 -20.07
CA SER A 306 -10.95 -6.30 -20.94
C SER A 306 -10.62 -7.69 -20.41
N VAL A 307 -9.62 -7.80 -19.52
CA VAL A 307 -9.19 -9.07 -18.90
C VAL A 307 -9.86 -9.31 -17.55
N LEU A 308 -10.07 -8.25 -16.76
CA LEU A 308 -10.44 -8.36 -15.34
C LEU A 308 -11.88 -7.93 -15.04
N ASP A 309 -12.48 -7.10 -15.90
CA ASP A 309 -13.79 -6.46 -15.69
C ASP A 309 -13.98 -5.92 -14.25
N PRO A 310 -13.09 -5.01 -13.77
CA PRO A 310 -13.06 -4.64 -12.38
C PRO A 310 -14.14 -3.62 -11.97
N GLY A 311 -14.86 -3.03 -12.95
CA GLY A 311 -15.82 -1.95 -12.73
C GLY A 311 -15.24 -0.61 -12.26
N LEU A 312 -14.03 -0.61 -11.71
CA LEU A 312 -13.33 0.58 -11.22
C LEU A 312 -11.83 0.52 -11.52
N VAL A 313 -11.29 1.61 -12.07
CA VAL A 313 -9.85 1.87 -12.20
C VAL A 313 -9.51 3.11 -11.38
N ILE A 314 -8.53 2.99 -10.49
CA ILE A 314 -8.02 4.08 -9.67
C ILE A 314 -6.65 4.50 -10.19
N LEU A 315 -6.52 5.72 -10.64
CA LEU A 315 -5.26 6.27 -11.15
C LEU A 315 -4.42 6.80 -9.98
N GLY A 316 -3.19 6.31 -9.88
CA GLY A 316 -2.22 6.71 -8.88
C GLY A 316 -0.85 7.06 -9.48
N GLY A 317 0.12 7.35 -8.60
CA GLY A 317 1.45 7.82 -9.01
C GLY A 317 1.51 9.30 -9.35
N GLY A 318 2.71 9.85 -9.47
CA GLY A 318 2.91 11.30 -9.66
C GLY A 318 2.27 11.85 -10.94
N VAL A 319 2.30 11.07 -12.03
CA VAL A 319 1.68 11.43 -13.32
C VAL A 319 0.20 11.04 -13.34
N GLY A 320 -0.14 9.83 -12.89
CA GLY A 320 -1.50 9.29 -12.97
C GLY A 320 -2.55 10.08 -12.17
N ARG A 321 -2.14 10.77 -11.12
CA ARG A 321 -3.03 11.61 -10.29
C ARG A 321 -3.39 12.95 -10.90
N ASN A 322 -2.78 13.33 -12.03
CA ASN A 322 -3.06 14.64 -12.61
C ASN A 322 -4.47 14.68 -13.25
N PRO A 323 -5.34 15.64 -12.90
CA PRO A 323 -6.70 15.71 -13.45
C PRO A 323 -6.76 15.78 -14.98
N LEU A 324 -5.78 16.45 -15.61
CA LEU A 324 -5.73 16.59 -17.06
C LEU A 324 -5.52 15.22 -17.77
N LEU A 325 -4.86 14.28 -17.09
CA LEU A 325 -4.71 12.91 -17.59
C LEU A 325 -6.05 12.14 -17.52
N THR A 326 -6.77 12.29 -16.41
CA THR A 326 -7.95 11.48 -16.09
C THR A 326 -9.03 11.54 -17.16
N ASP A 327 -9.32 12.72 -17.69
CA ASP A 327 -10.37 12.88 -18.73
C ASP A 327 -9.98 12.22 -20.05
N GLY A 328 -8.70 12.24 -20.42
CA GLY A 328 -8.20 11.54 -21.59
C GLY A 328 -8.28 10.01 -21.42
N VAL A 329 -7.90 9.51 -20.24
CA VAL A 329 -8.04 8.08 -19.90
C VAL A 329 -9.51 7.65 -19.96
N ARG A 330 -10.44 8.41 -19.36
CA ARG A 330 -11.89 8.12 -19.41
C ARG A 330 -12.41 8.03 -20.83
N ARG A 331 -12.08 9.01 -21.69
CA ARG A 331 -12.52 9.00 -23.09
C ARG A 331 -12.00 7.79 -23.85
N THR A 332 -10.72 7.48 -23.70
CA THR A 332 -10.10 6.34 -24.38
C THR A 332 -10.67 5.01 -23.88
N LEU A 333 -10.83 4.86 -22.58
CA LEU A 333 -11.42 3.66 -21.98
C LEU A 333 -12.87 3.47 -22.45
N ALA A 334 -13.68 4.53 -22.44
CA ALA A 334 -15.07 4.45 -22.91
C ALA A 334 -15.20 4.12 -24.38
N ALA A 335 -14.20 4.47 -25.20
CA ALA A 335 -14.19 4.15 -26.64
C ALA A 335 -13.73 2.72 -26.94
N LEU A 336 -12.95 2.09 -26.04
CA LEU A 336 -12.27 0.82 -26.31
C LEU A 336 -12.78 -0.35 -25.47
N SER A 337 -13.50 -0.10 -24.39
CA SER A 337 -13.86 -1.14 -23.44
C SER A 337 -15.26 -0.92 -22.80
N TRP A 338 -15.56 -1.72 -21.79
CA TRP A 338 -16.82 -1.67 -21.05
C TRP A 338 -16.95 -0.39 -20.20
N PRO A 339 -18.19 0.00 -19.86
CA PRO A 339 -18.40 1.10 -18.89
C PRO A 339 -17.70 0.80 -17.58
N THR A 340 -16.63 1.53 -17.32
CA THR A 340 -15.79 1.37 -16.13
C THR A 340 -15.54 2.75 -15.51
N LYS A 341 -15.75 2.85 -14.21
CA LYS A 341 -15.49 4.07 -13.44
C LYS A 341 -13.97 4.32 -13.39
N VAL A 342 -13.55 5.56 -13.61
CA VAL A 342 -12.15 5.98 -13.43
C VAL A 342 -12.11 7.05 -12.35
N GLU A 343 -11.36 6.77 -11.30
CA GLU A 343 -11.11 7.68 -10.18
C GLU A 343 -9.63 8.03 -10.06
N VAL A 344 -9.35 9.09 -9.33
CA VAL A 344 -7.99 9.47 -8.94
C VAL A 344 -7.79 9.12 -7.47
N SER A 345 -6.67 8.50 -7.14
CA SER A 345 -6.27 8.23 -5.76
C SER A 345 -6.24 9.52 -4.95
N ARG A 346 -6.92 9.52 -3.80
CA ARG A 346 -6.92 10.63 -2.83
C ARG A 346 -5.81 10.50 -1.80
N LEU A 347 -5.17 9.34 -1.73
CA LEU A 347 -4.14 9.03 -0.73
C LEU A 347 -2.78 9.68 -1.07
N GLY A 348 -2.61 10.11 -2.31
CA GLY A 348 -1.43 10.85 -2.73
C GLY A 348 -0.16 9.99 -2.69
N GLU A 349 0.94 10.59 -2.30
CA GLU A 349 2.24 9.93 -2.14
C GLU A 349 2.29 8.99 -0.95
N ARG A 350 1.31 9.08 -0.06
CA ARG A 350 1.22 8.25 1.15
C ARG A 350 0.59 6.87 0.88
N ALA A 351 0.00 6.63 -0.30
CA ALA A 351 -0.72 5.39 -0.60
C ALA A 351 0.13 4.15 -0.30
N THR A 352 1.39 4.11 -0.75
CA THR A 352 2.28 2.97 -0.54
C THR A 352 2.56 2.71 0.93
N VAL A 353 2.98 3.73 1.69
CA VAL A 353 3.33 3.55 3.11
C VAL A 353 2.10 3.25 3.97
N LEU A 354 0.91 3.75 3.60
CA LEU A 354 -0.36 3.40 4.24
C LEU A 354 -0.68 1.91 4.05
N GLY A 355 -0.61 1.41 2.83
CA GLY A 355 -0.85 -0.01 2.57
C GLY A 355 0.20 -0.93 3.18
N ALA A 356 1.47 -0.52 3.19
CA ALA A 356 2.51 -1.24 3.93
C ALA A 356 2.22 -1.27 5.44
N ALA A 357 1.62 -0.21 6.01
CA ALA A 357 1.20 -0.15 7.40
C ALA A 357 0.04 -1.11 7.70
N HIS A 358 -0.95 -1.21 6.82
CA HIS A 358 -2.02 -2.23 6.94
C HIS A 358 -1.45 -3.64 6.94
N LEU A 359 -0.56 -3.97 5.99
CA LEU A 359 0.10 -5.28 5.95
C LEU A 359 0.95 -5.54 7.20
N ALA A 360 1.73 -4.56 7.65
CA ALA A 360 2.55 -4.70 8.84
C ALA A 360 1.69 -4.98 10.08
N ARG A 361 0.55 -4.29 10.20
CA ARG A 361 -0.42 -4.52 11.27
C ARG A 361 -0.98 -5.93 11.24
N ASP A 362 -1.43 -6.42 10.07
CA ASP A 362 -1.95 -7.77 9.92
C ASP A 362 -0.91 -8.83 10.30
N HIS A 363 0.34 -8.65 9.85
CA HIS A 363 1.45 -9.52 10.23
C HIS A 363 1.77 -9.45 11.73
N GLY A 364 1.76 -8.24 12.32
CA GLY A 364 2.03 -8.03 13.74
C GLY A 364 0.95 -8.64 14.63
N VAL A 365 -0.33 -8.50 14.26
CA VAL A 365 -1.45 -9.15 14.94
C VAL A 365 -1.31 -10.67 14.86
N ASN A 366 -1.01 -11.20 13.67
CA ASN A 366 -0.81 -12.63 13.47
C ASN A 366 0.38 -13.16 14.29
N ALA A 367 1.49 -12.43 14.35
CA ALA A 367 2.65 -12.80 15.16
C ALA A 367 2.31 -12.93 16.66
N VAL A 368 1.46 -12.03 17.20
CA VAL A 368 0.97 -12.15 18.58
C VAL A 368 0.10 -13.40 18.76
N VAL A 369 -0.81 -13.65 17.82
CA VAL A 369 -1.75 -14.79 17.89
C VAL A 369 -1.01 -16.12 17.83
N THR A 370 0.00 -16.24 16.95
CA THR A 370 0.74 -17.49 16.72
C THR A 370 1.93 -17.68 17.66
N GLY A 371 2.33 -16.63 18.38
CA GLY A 371 3.54 -16.63 19.22
C GLY A 371 4.84 -16.65 18.41
N ALA A 372 4.80 -16.17 17.14
CA ALA A 372 5.93 -16.21 16.20
C ALA A 372 6.87 -15.00 16.36
#